data_88b5dbca294d5f147eaf96c36015e64d
#
_entry.id   88b5dbca294d5f147eaf96c36015e64d
#
_cell.length_a   1.000
_cell.length_b   1.000
_cell.length_c   1.000
_cell.angle_alpha   90.00
_cell.angle_beta   90.00
_cell.angle_gamma   90.00
#
_symmetry.space_group_name_H-M   'P 1'
#
loop_
_entity.id
_entity.type
_entity.pdbx_description
1 polymer ?
#
loop_
_entity_poly.entity_id
_entity_poly.type
_entity_poly.pdbx_seq_one_letter_code
_entity_poly.pdbx_strand_id
1 'polypeptide(L)'
;MLRLAKEQRAKNLQVNEDDIRVRYYTWKLDKAWSGKHTLRLYGALSSDEASILVQARTEHCGLNACLFRKKLADSPACECGRGDETVLHVLLHCDRYAEARTMLREAAGDEWGDASYLLGGRSGRKDVKTGKLLDGPRESWKPDLKVVKASIRFLYQTGRLSRSSDMRVG
;
A
#
# COMPACT_ATOMS: atom_id res chain seq x y z
N MET A 1 13.41 -25.94 -20.31
CA MET A 1 14.23 -26.01 -19.08
C MET A 1 14.01 -24.89 -18.05
N LEU A 2 13.80 -23.63 -18.44
CA LEU A 2 13.55 -22.52 -17.49
C LEU A 2 12.22 -22.58 -16.70
N ARG A 3 11.19 -23.23 -17.22
CA ARG A 3 9.90 -23.40 -16.54
C ARG A 3 9.98 -24.35 -15.34
N LEU A 4 10.65 -25.50 -15.51
CA LEU A 4 10.84 -26.50 -14.45
C LEU A 4 11.68 -25.97 -13.29
N ALA A 5 12.69 -25.13 -13.55
CA ALA A 5 13.51 -24.51 -12.50
C ALA A 5 12.72 -23.47 -11.67
N LYS A 6 11.72 -22.78 -12.27
CA LYS A 6 10.83 -21.87 -11.53
C LYS A 6 9.84 -22.62 -10.65
N GLU A 7 9.30 -23.75 -11.13
CA GLU A 7 8.38 -24.58 -10.35
C GLU A 7 9.07 -25.30 -9.19
N GLN A 8 10.32 -25.74 -9.40
CA GLN A 8 11.11 -26.39 -8.36
C GLN A 8 11.58 -25.39 -7.27
N ARG A 9 11.91 -24.15 -7.66
CA ARG A 9 12.19 -23.07 -6.68
C ARG A 9 10.94 -22.72 -5.86
N ALA A 10 9.75 -22.75 -6.43
CA ALA A 10 8.50 -22.51 -5.72
C ALA A 10 8.17 -23.63 -4.72
N LYS A 11 8.54 -24.87 -5.01
CA LYS A 11 8.32 -26.02 -4.12
C LYS A 11 9.32 -26.12 -2.96
N ASN A 12 10.52 -25.55 -3.08
CA ASN A 12 11.55 -25.58 -2.06
C ASN A 12 11.55 -24.38 -1.10
N LEU A 13 10.74 -23.36 -1.37
CA LEU A 13 10.43 -22.32 -0.41
C LEU A 13 9.20 -22.82 0.37
N GLN A 14 9.38 -23.17 1.64
CA GLN A 14 8.28 -23.16 2.62
C GLN A 14 7.77 -21.72 2.67
N VAL A 15 6.85 -21.41 1.77
CA VAL A 15 6.24 -20.08 1.68
C VAL A 15 5.27 -20.00 2.85
N ASN A 16 5.62 -19.21 3.85
CA ASN A 16 4.77 -18.92 4.99
C ASN A 16 3.44 -18.31 4.46
N GLU A 17 2.31 -18.63 5.10
CA GLU A 17 1.00 -18.07 4.73
C GLU A 17 1.00 -16.55 4.71
N ASP A 18 1.79 -15.91 5.58
CA ASP A 18 1.98 -14.47 5.61
C ASP A 18 2.66 -13.93 4.34
N ASP A 19 3.64 -14.64 3.78
CA ASP A 19 4.31 -14.26 2.53
C ASP A 19 3.36 -14.34 1.33
N ILE A 20 2.45 -15.33 1.32
CA ILE A 20 1.44 -15.46 0.27
C ILE A 20 0.46 -14.27 0.34
N ARG A 21 0.02 -13.89 1.54
CA ARG A 21 -0.90 -12.76 1.74
C ARG A 21 -0.27 -11.42 1.36
N VAL A 22 0.97 -11.18 1.74
CA VAL A 22 1.71 -9.97 1.36
C VAL A 22 1.86 -9.87 -0.15
N ARG A 23 2.21 -10.96 -0.83
CA ARG A 23 2.29 -11.00 -2.30
C ARG A 23 0.93 -10.73 -2.95
N TYR A 24 -0.13 -11.31 -2.42
CA TYR A 24 -1.49 -11.13 -2.93
C TYR A 24 -1.97 -9.70 -2.75
N TYR A 25 -1.72 -9.08 -1.58
CA TYR A 25 -2.08 -7.70 -1.29
C TYR A 25 -1.29 -6.72 -2.18
N THR A 26 0.02 -6.90 -2.28
CA THR A 26 0.87 -6.06 -3.14
C THR A 26 0.46 -6.18 -4.61
N TRP A 27 0.11 -7.37 -5.07
CA TRP A 27 -0.39 -7.58 -6.44
C TRP A 27 -1.75 -6.91 -6.67
N LYS A 28 -2.62 -6.86 -5.68
CA LYS A 28 -3.88 -6.11 -5.78
C LYS A 28 -3.64 -4.62 -5.90
N LEU A 29 -2.67 -4.09 -5.16
CA LEU A 29 -2.32 -2.69 -5.18
C LEU A 29 -1.57 -2.27 -6.45
N ASP A 30 -0.73 -3.13 -7.03
CA ASP A 30 0.10 -2.75 -8.16
C ASP A 30 0.09 -3.80 -9.26
N LYS A 31 -0.78 -3.61 -10.25
CA LYS A 31 -0.89 -4.45 -11.45
C LYS A 31 0.28 -4.27 -12.41
N ALA A 32 1.10 -3.24 -12.22
CA ALA A 32 2.28 -3.05 -13.06
C ALA A 32 3.41 -4.01 -12.71
N TRP A 33 3.37 -4.61 -11.50
CA TRP A 33 4.46 -5.42 -10.96
C TRP A 33 5.75 -4.62 -10.80
N SER A 34 6.79 -5.21 -10.23
CA SER A 34 8.08 -4.49 -10.08
C SER A 34 8.71 -4.14 -11.42
N GLY A 35 9.22 -2.90 -11.57
CA GLY A 35 9.84 -2.40 -12.80
C GLY A 35 10.39 -0.98 -12.65
N LYS A 36 10.64 -0.31 -13.78
CA LYS A 36 11.20 1.05 -13.79
C LYS A 36 10.37 2.05 -13.00
N HIS A 37 9.04 1.88 -12.93
CA HIS A 37 8.16 2.74 -12.14
C HIS A 37 8.42 2.60 -10.63
N THR A 38 8.74 1.40 -10.15
CA THR A 38 9.09 1.15 -8.74
C THR A 38 10.39 1.89 -8.38
N LEU A 39 11.41 1.84 -9.25
CA LEU A 39 12.64 2.59 -9.04
C LEU A 39 12.40 4.10 -9.00
N ARG A 40 11.54 4.63 -9.89
CA ARG A 40 11.16 6.05 -9.89
C ARG A 40 10.40 6.43 -8.63
N LEU A 41 9.47 5.58 -8.18
CA LEU A 41 8.69 5.82 -6.98
C LEU A 41 9.60 5.94 -5.76
N TYR A 42 10.38 4.91 -5.48
CA TYR A 42 11.22 4.89 -4.28
C TYR A 42 12.45 5.81 -4.40
N GLY A 43 13.00 6.02 -5.59
CA GLY A 43 14.08 6.98 -5.81
C GLY A 43 13.71 8.44 -5.61
N ALA A 44 12.40 8.77 -5.62
CA ALA A 44 11.88 10.11 -5.39
C ALA A 44 11.48 10.36 -3.91
N LEU A 45 11.64 9.36 -3.04
CA LEU A 45 11.27 9.41 -1.62
C LEU A 45 12.51 9.43 -0.73
N SER A 46 12.42 10.10 0.41
CA SER A 46 13.40 9.95 1.48
C SER A 46 13.29 8.54 2.11
N SER A 47 14.29 8.15 2.90
CA SER A 47 14.28 6.87 3.63
C SER A 47 13.04 6.72 4.51
N ASP A 48 12.65 7.78 5.22
CA ASP A 48 11.49 7.79 6.09
C ASP A 48 10.18 7.69 5.31
N GLU A 49 10.05 8.44 4.20
CA GLU A 49 8.90 8.35 3.31
C GLU A 49 8.77 6.95 2.71
N ALA A 50 9.88 6.38 2.26
CA ALA A 50 9.92 5.03 1.71
C ALA A 50 9.51 3.97 2.74
N SER A 51 9.96 4.12 4.00
CA SER A 51 9.58 3.22 5.10
C SER A 51 8.08 3.20 5.33
N ILE A 52 7.43 4.37 5.42
CA ILE A 52 5.98 4.47 5.60
C ILE A 52 5.24 3.86 4.41
N LEU A 53 5.68 4.17 3.18
CA LEU A 53 5.05 3.64 1.98
C LEU A 53 5.16 2.12 1.89
N VAL A 54 6.32 1.54 2.22
CA VAL A 54 6.51 0.08 2.26
C VAL A 54 5.58 -0.55 3.28
N GLN A 55 5.49 -0.01 4.50
CA GLN A 55 4.57 -0.50 5.53
C GLN A 55 3.13 -0.51 5.03
N ALA A 56 2.68 0.58 4.39
CA ALA A 56 1.34 0.68 3.83
C ALA A 56 1.12 -0.33 2.68
N ARG A 57 2.07 -0.46 1.76
CA ARG A 57 1.95 -1.34 0.58
C ARG A 57 2.05 -2.82 0.90
N THR A 58 2.65 -3.18 2.01
CA THR A 58 2.82 -4.58 2.44
C THR A 58 1.89 -4.98 3.58
N GLU A 59 1.16 -4.02 4.14
CA GLU A 59 0.43 -4.18 5.41
C GLU A 59 1.33 -4.68 6.58
N HIS A 60 2.64 -4.49 6.48
CA HIS A 60 3.60 -4.78 7.54
C HIS A 60 3.80 -3.53 8.40
N CYS A 61 2.86 -3.26 9.31
CA CYS A 61 2.78 -2.01 10.06
C CYS A 61 2.19 -2.22 11.46
N GLY A 62 2.12 -1.13 12.25
CA GLY A 62 1.57 -1.13 13.60
C GLY A 62 0.04 -1.09 13.70
N LEU A 63 -0.69 -1.31 12.61
CA LEU A 63 -2.16 -1.37 12.64
C LEU A 63 -2.67 -2.65 13.27
N ASN A 64 -3.79 -2.56 14.01
CA ASN A 64 -4.33 -3.70 14.78
C ASN A 64 -4.58 -4.93 13.92
N ALA A 65 -5.08 -4.79 12.69
CA ALA A 65 -5.28 -5.92 11.79
C ALA A 65 -3.97 -6.65 11.45
N CYS A 66 -2.86 -5.92 11.31
CA CYS A 66 -1.54 -6.51 11.09
C CYS A 66 -1.00 -7.16 12.37
N LEU A 67 -1.09 -6.47 13.50
CA LEU A 67 -0.62 -6.97 14.80
C LEU A 67 -1.40 -8.21 15.23
N PHE A 68 -2.72 -8.22 15.04
CA PHE A 68 -3.57 -9.38 15.34
C PHE A 68 -3.17 -10.61 14.54
N ARG A 69 -2.90 -10.47 13.23
CA ARG A 69 -2.38 -11.58 12.40
C ARG A 69 -1.06 -12.15 12.93
N LYS A 70 -0.23 -11.31 13.55
CA LYS A 70 1.05 -11.70 14.15
C LYS A 70 0.92 -12.14 15.62
N LYS A 71 -0.30 -12.21 16.16
CA LYS A 71 -0.57 -12.53 17.56
C LYS A 71 0.06 -11.53 18.55
N LEU A 72 0.18 -10.27 18.14
CA LEU A 72 0.72 -9.15 18.93
C LEU A 72 -0.37 -8.18 19.39
N ALA A 73 -1.63 -8.42 19.03
CA ALA A 73 -2.80 -7.70 19.52
C ALA A 73 -3.96 -8.68 19.71
N ASP A 74 -4.86 -8.37 20.64
CA ASP A 74 -6.00 -9.23 20.97
C ASP A 74 -7.16 -9.10 19.98
N SER A 75 -7.21 -8.00 19.22
CA SER A 75 -8.29 -7.74 18.27
C SER A 75 -7.75 -6.98 17.04
N PRO A 76 -8.29 -7.25 15.84
CA PRO A 76 -7.99 -6.48 14.64
C PRO A 76 -8.75 -5.15 14.57
N ALA A 77 -9.74 -4.94 15.46
CA ALA A 77 -10.70 -3.84 15.39
C ALA A 77 -10.04 -2.47 15.51
N CYS A 78 -10.54 -1.52 14.73
CA CYS A 78 -10.20 -0.12 14.86
C CYS A 78 -10.97 0.51 16.01
N GLU A 79 -10.32 1.39 16.76
CA GLU A 79 -10.94 2.16 17.85
C GLU A 79 -12.11 3.06 17.38
N CYS A 80 -12.27 3.28 16.07
CA CYS A 80 -13.46 3.98 15.54
C CYS A 80 -14.73 3.14 15.59
N GLY A 81 -14.64 1.84 15.89
CA GLY A 81 -15.75 0.91 15.98
C GLY A 81 -16.37 0.46 14.64
N ARG A 82 -15.82 0.90 13.49
CA ARG A 82 -16.43 0.64 12.17
C ARG A 82 -15.75 -0.47 11.36
N GLY A 83 -14.90 -1.28 11.97
CA GLY A 83 -14.27 -2.42 11.32
C GLY A 83 -12.82 -2.60 11.72
N ASP A 84 -12.12 -3.47 11.02
CA ASP A 84 -10.71 -3.77 11.28
C ASP A 84 -9.80 -2.60 10.91
N GLU A 85 -8.75 -2.37 11.72
CA GLU A 85 -7.77 -1.34 11.48
C GLU A 85 -6.77 -1.79 10.41
N THR A 86 -7.21 -1.83 9.17
CA THR A 86 -6.39 -2.10 7.98
C THR A 86 -5.85 -0.81 7.38
N VAL A 87 -4.85 -0.91 6.49
CA VAL A 87 -4.36 0.26 5.72
C VAL A 87 -5.49 0.90 4.91
N LEU A 88 -6.33 0.10 4.28
CA LEU A 88 -7.47 0.60 3.49
C LEU A 88 -8.48 1.33 4.36
N HIS A 89 -8.81 0.78 5.53
CA HIS A 89 -9.72 1.41 6.48
C HIS A 89 -9.19 2.77 6.93
N VAL A 90 -7.93 2.84 7.37
CA VAL A 90 -7.29 4.09 7.81
C VAL A 90 -7.21 5.09 6.67
N LEU A 91 -6.80 4.67 5.49
CA LEU A 91 -6.59 5.53 4.32
C LEU A 91 -7.90 6.14 3.80
N LEU A 92 -8.99 5.37 3.77
CA LEU A 92 -10.21 5.76 3.04
C LEU A 92 -11.43 5.98 3.94
N HIS A 93 -11.56 5.27 5.07
CA HIS A 93 -12.84 5.12 5.75
C HIS A 93 -12.87 5.52 7.23
N CYS A 94 -11.72 5.48 7.93
CA CYS A 94 -11.70 5.69 9.37
C CYS A 94 -12.14 7.10 9.78
N ASP A 95 -13.19 7.22 10.58
CA ASP A 95 -13.72 8.52 11.03
C ASP A 95 -12.77 9.27 11.93
N ARG A 96 -11.92 8.57 12.69
CA ARG A 96 -10.90 9.21 13.56
C ARG A 96 -9.97 10.15 12.79
N TYR A 97 -9.76 9.87 11.49
CA TYR A 97 -8.84 10.61 10.64
C TYR A 97 -9.55 11.36 9.51
N ALA A 98 -10.86 11.60 9.64
CA ALA A 98 -11.66 12.24 8.59
C ALA A 98 -11.14 13.63 8.24
N GLU A 99 -10.83 14.44 9.25
CA GLU A 99 -10.29 15.80 9.07
C GLU A 99 -8.89 15.79 8.45
N ALA A 100 -7.96 15.00 9.02
CA ALA A 100 -6.60 14.87 8.49
C ALA A 100 -6.57 14.37 7.02
N ARG A 101 -7.59 13.62 6.61
CA ARG A 101 -7.73 13.06 5.26
C ARG A 101 -8.14 14.09 4.20
N THR A 102 -8.65 15.26 4.60
CA THR A 102 -9.15 16.28 3.67
C THR A 102 -8.10 16.68 2.64
N MET A 103 -6.89 16.99 3.07
CA MET A 103 -5.80 17.37 2.17
C MET A 103 -5.39 16.25 1.21
N LEU A 104 -5.42 14.99 1.67
CA LEU A 104 -5.17 13.84 0.81
C LEU A 104 -6.27 13.70 -0.25
N ARG A 105 -7.52 13.88 0.15
CA ARG A 105 -8.68 13.82 -0.76
C ARG A 105 -8.60 14.90 -1.83
N GLU A 106 -8.26 16.11 -1.45
CA GLU A 106 -8.03 17.22 -2.39
C GLU A 106 -6.88 16.94 -3.36
N ALA A 107 -5.77 16.38 -2.86
CA ALA A 107 -4.63 16.03 -3.70
C ALA A 107 -4.96 14.91 -4.70
N ALA A 108 -5.81 13.95 -4.32
CA ALA A 108 -6.20 12.82 -5.15
C ALA A 108 -7.27 13.19 -6.21
N GLY A 109 -8.10 14.22 -5.95
CA GLY A 109 -9.16 14.65 -6.88
C GLY A 109 -10.07 13.49 -7.31
N ASP A 110 -10.26 13.33 -8.61
CA ASP A 110 -11.13 12.29 -9.20
C ASP A 110 -10.63 10.85 -8.94
N GLU A 111 -9.36 10.67 -8.59
CA GLU A 111 -8.77 9.36 -8.26
C GLU A 111 -8.99 8.98 -6.78
N TRP A 112 -9.73 9.79 -6.02
CA TRP A 112 -10.09 9.46 -4.65
C TRP A 112 -10.83 8.12 -4.58
N GLY A 113 -10.44 7.28 -3.60
CA GLY A 113 -11.00 5.93 -3.45
C GLY A 113 -10.16 4.83 -4.11
N ASP A 114 -9.22 5.18 -5.00
CA ASP A 114 -8.28 4.22 -5.57
C ASP A 114 -7.03 4.10 -4.69
N ALA A 115 -7.02 3.11 -3.79
CA ALA A 115 -5.88 2.86 -2.92
C ALA A 115 -4.60 2.53 -3.68
N SER A 116 -4.72 1.90 -4.86
CA SER A 116 -3.56 1.63 -5.72
C SER A 116 -2.91 2.93 -6.16
N TYR A 117 -3.70 3.85 -6.68
CA TYR A 117 -3.24 5.18 -7.09
C TYR A 117 -2.65 5.97 -5.93
N LEU A 118 -3.35 6.01 -4.79
CA LEU A 118 -2.90 6.73 -3.60
C LEU A 118 -1.56 6.22 -3.07
N LEU A 119 -1.28 4.93 -3.21
CA LEU A 119 -0.03 4.30 -2.77
C LEU A 119 0.99 4.09 -3.90
N GLY A 120 0.82 4.79 -5.02
CA GLY A 120 1.76 4.78 -6.13
C GLY A 120 1.83 3.46 -6.89
N GLY A 121 0.74 2.70 -6.88
CA GLY A 121 0.56 1.49 -7.66
C GLY A 121 -0.31 1.74 -8.89
N ARG A 122 -0.25 0.82 -9.85
CA ARG A 122 -1.12 0.80 -11.02
C ARG A 122 -2.35 -0.05 -10.73
N SER A 123 -3.55 0.55 -10.72
CA SER A 123 -4.79 -0.14 -10.38
C SER A 123 -5.22 -1.15 -11.46
N GLY A 124 -4.90 -0.87 -12.72
CA GLY A 124 -5.38 -1.62 -13.86
C GLY A 124 -6.89 -1.48 -14.07
N ARG A 125 -7.50 -0.40 -13.58
CA ARG A 125 -8.92 -0.10 -13.80
C ARG A 125 -9.20 0.11 -15.29
N LYS A 126 -10.39 -0.32 -15.68
CA LYS A 126 -10.89 -0.13 -17.03
C LYS A 126 -12.09 0.81 -17.02
N ASP A 127 -12.16 1.66 -18.01
CA ASP A 127 -13.34 2.43 -18.30
C ASP A 127 -14.50 1.48 -18.61
N VAL A 128 -15.65 1.70 -17.97
CA VAL A 128 -16.81 0.80 -18.05
C VAL A 128 -17.43 0.78 -19.46
N LYS A 129 -17.36 1.91 -20.16
CA LYS A 129 -17.99 2.05 -21.50
C LYS A 129 -17.08 1.59 -22.61
N THR A 130 -15.80 1.92 -22.52
CA THR A 130 -14.83 1.68 -23.61
C THR A 130 -13.97 0.43 -23.41
N GLY A 131 -13.91 -0.12 -22.19
CA GLY A 131 -13.01 -1.22 -21.80
C GLY A 131 -11.54 -0.86 -21.78
N LYS A 132 -11.18 0.39 -22.07
CA LYS A 132 -9.78 0.85 -22.07
C LYS A 132 -9.24 0.99 -20.66
N LEU A 133 -7.94 0.73 -20.48
CA LEU A 133 -7.24 0.94 -19.21
C LEU A 133 -7.15 2.44 -18.91
N LEU A 134 -7.66 2.85 -17.73
CA LEU A 134 -7.59 4.24 -17.27
C LEU A 134 -6.15 4.67 -17.01
N ASP A 135 -5.33 3.77 -16.48
CA ASP A 135 -3.90 4.03 -16.22
C ASP A 135 -3.04 4.10 -17.50
N GLY A 136 -3.63 3.94 -18.68
CA GLY A 136 -2.90 3.90 -19.94
C GLY A 136 -2.00 2.65 -20.10
N PRO A 137 -1.08 2.65 -21.09
CA PRO A 137 -0.15 1.56 -21.31
C PRO A 137 0.82 1.36 -20.14
N ARG A 138 1.15 0.10 -19.83
CA ARG A 138 2.04 -0.25 -18.71
C ARG A 138 3.43 0.38 -18.85
N GLU A 139 3.91 0.45 -20.06
CA GLU A 139 5.28 0.91 -20.41
C GLU A 139 5.47 2.41 -20.13
N SER A 140 4.42 3.19 -20.29
CA SER A 140 4.44 4.65 -20.11
C SER A 140 3.89 5.10 -18.75
N TRP A 141 3.26 4.19 -17.99
CA TRP A 141 2.65 4.54 -16.72
C TRP A 141 3.69 4.98 -15.67
N LYS A 142 3.32 6.00 -14.89
CA LYS A 142 4.15 6.55 -13.81
C LYS A 142 3.26 6.83 -12.59
N PRO A 143 3.77 6.59 -11.36
CA PRO A 143 3.06 7.00 -10.15
C PRO A 143 2.99 8.54 -10.04
N ASP A 144 1.88 9.05 -9.54
CA ASP A 144 1.74 10.45 -9.15
C ASP A 144 2.43 10.68 -7.80
N LEU A 145 3.64 11.23 -7.85
CA LEU A 145 4.46 11.46 -6.65
C LEU A 145 3.86 12.51 -5.71
N LYS A 146 3.06 13.47 -6.22
CA LYS A 146 2.38 14.46 -5.38
C LYS A 146 1.34 13.77 -4.49
N VAL A 147 0.52 12.92 -5.07
CA VAL A 147 -0.51 12.17 -4.36
C VAL A 147 0.11 11.14 -3.40
N VAL A 148 1.15 10.43 -3.85
CA VAL A 148 1.87 9.47 -2.99
C VAL A 148 2.46 10.15 -1.77
N LYS A 149 3.11 11.31 -1.93
CA LYS A 149 3.66 12.06 -0.78
C LYS A 149 2.58 12.60 0.14
N ALA A 150 1.41 12.99 -0.39
CA ALA A 150 0.25 13.36 0.42
C ALA A 150 -0.26 12.17 1.23
N SER A 151 -0.33 10.97 0.63
CA SER A 151 -0.70 9.73 1.32
C SER A 151 0.28 9.36 2.43
N ILE A 152 1.59 9.46 2.17
CA ILE A 152 2.63 9.20 3.16
C ILE A 152 2.51 10.17 4.33
N ARG A 153 2.35 11.47 4.06
CA ARG A 153 2.18 12.51 5.09
C ARG A 153 0.95 12.23 5.95
N PHE A 154 -0.18 11.92 5.32
CA PHE A 154 -1.40 11.55 6.02
C PHE A 154 -1.17 10.32 6.92
N LEU A 155 -0.64 9.24 6.39
CA LEU A 155 -0.37 8.00 7.14
C LEU A 155 0.57 8.24 8.32
N TYR A 156 1.60 9.07 8.14
CA TYR A 156 2.48 9.45 9.24
C TYR A 156 1.74 10.24 10.33
N GLN A 157 0.88 11.18 9.96
CA GLN A 157 0.09 11.99 10.90
C GLN A 157 -0.88 11.16 11.74
N THR A 158 -1.27 9.97 11.29
CA THR A 158 -2.09 9.06 12.10
C THR A 158 -1.36 8.53 13.33
N GLY A 159 -0.04 8.61 13.38
CA GLY A 159 0.81 8.03 14.42
C GLY A 159 0.85 6.49 14.42
N ARG A 160 0.25 5.84 13.41
CA ARG A 160 0.13 4.37 13.34
C ARG A 160 1.20 3.71 12.47
N LEU A 161 1.85 4.48 11.60
CA LEU A 161 2.97 4.03 10.76
C LEU A 161 4.23 4.82 11.15
N SER A 162 5.32 4.10 11.38
CA SER A 162 6.57 4.67 11.91
C SER A 162 7.55 5.00 10.79
N ARG A 163 8.35 6.05 10.98
CA ARG A 163 9.53 6.31 10.16
C ARG A 163 10.66 5.38 10.57
N SER A 164 11.61 5.16 9.66
CA SER A 164 12.84 4.41 10.00
C SER A 164 13.66 5.10 11.09
N SER A 165 13.63 6.43 11.17
CA SER A 165 14.25 7.22 12.23
C SER A 165 13.62 6.97 13.60
N ASP A 166 12.31 6.78 13.68
CA ASP A 166 11.57 6.55 14.93
C ASP A 166 11.93 5.18 15.55
N MET A 167 12.30 4.20 14.71
CA MET A 167 12.66 2.84 15.15
C MET A 167 14.08 2.72 15.73
N ARG A 168 14.92 3.77 15.64
CA ARG A 168 16.29 3.76 16.14
C ARG A 168 16.45 4.27 17.58
N VAL A 169 15.37 4.64 18.23
CA VAL A 169 15.33 5.26 19.58
C VAL A 169 14.83 4.27 20.63
N GLY A 170 14.90 2.96 20.37
CA GLY A 170 14.55 1.91 21.31
C GLY A 170 15.75 1.13 21.80
#